data_466e3bbb0b6b4ad53f62713adf1aa97a
#
_entry.id   466e3bbb0b6b4ad53f62713adf1aa97a
#
_cell.length_a   1.000
_cell.length_b   1.000
_cell.length_c   1.000
_cell.angle_alpha   90.00
_cell.angle_beta   90.00
_cell.angle_gamma   90.00
#
_symmetry.space_group_name_H-M   'P 1'
#
loop_
_entity.id
_entity.type
_entity.pdbx_description
1 polymer ?
#
loop_
_entity_poly.entity_id
_entity_poly.type
_entity_poly.pdbx_seq_one_letter_code
_entity_poly.pdbx_strand_id
1 'polypeptide(L)'
;MEKTLETAHAPAKKGRPYGGVAPEARAAERRDALIRAGTRVFGTVGFRKATVRAICQEAKLNDRYFYAAFDSTEALLRATYQQHAEDLRTRVSDATAAVSNTLEARVDAGLHAFFAFLRDPCAARVLLLEVMGVSPETDATYQRNLLEFGRQIMANAQLPGAHNDDDAELRADQRIIGLALVGALTNVGAAWLLTGYRDPEEKMVRNCRQVVLGTLRTMLGT
;
A
#
# COMPACT_ATOMS: atom_id res chain seq x y z
N MET A 1 9.90 -2.53 83.42
CA MET A 1 9.70 -3.78 82.69
C MET A 1 8.68 -3.50 81.57
N GLU A 2 9.17 -3.12 80.43
CA GLU A 2 8.35 -2.71 79.31
C GLU A 2 8.50 -3.76 78.20
N LYS A 3 7.40 -4.40 77.85
CA LYS A 3 7.31 -5.47 76.83
C LYS A 3 7.10 -4.82 75.49
N THR A 4 8.12 -4.83 74.65
CA THR A 4 8.06 -4.44 73.24
C THR A 4 7.31 -5.52 72.46
N LEU A 5 6.18 -5.16 71.84
CA LEU A 5 5.44 -5.99 70.90
C LEU A 5 6.03 -5.80 69.48
N GLU A 6 6.66 -6.85 68.97
CA GLU A 6 7.19 -6.98 67.63
C GLU A 6 6.02 -7.34 66.67
N THR A 7 5.63 -6.39 65.81
CA THR A 7 4.65 -6.58 64.76
C THR A 7 5.30 -7.21 63.52
N ALA A 8 5.02 -8.48 63.29
CA ALA A 8 5.46 -9.21 62.13
C ALA A 8 4.76 -8.65 60.88
N HIS A 9 5.57 -8.11 59.94
CA HIS A 9 5.14 -7.63 58.64
C HIS A 9 5.02 -8.83 57.69
N ALA A 10 3.80 -9.14 57.22
CA ALA A 10 3.55 -10.17 56.24
C ALA A 10 4.08 -9.74 54.87
N PRO A 11 4.74 -10.61 54.08
CA PRO A 11 5.25 -10.26 52.78
C PRO A 11 4.11 -10.03 51.78
N ALA A 12 4.15 -8.90 51.08
CA ALA A 12 3.22 -8.56 49.99
C ALA A 12 3.30 -9.61 48.86
N LYS A 13 2.17 -10.21 48.54
CA LYS A 13 2.02 -11.12 47.40
C LYS A 13 2.37 -10.38 46.11
N LYS A 14 3.52 -10.69 45.50
CA LYS A 14 3.85 -10.34 44.15
C LYS A 14 2.78 -10.92 43.21
N GLY A 15 1.93 -10.06 42.65
CA GLY A 15 0.98 -10.43 41.61
C GLY A 15 1.75 -10.99 40.42
N ARG A 16 1.36 -12.20 39.94
CA ARG A 16 1.86 -12.78 38.69
C ARG A 16 1.60 -11.79 37.55
N PRO A 17 2.59 -11.49 36.65
CA PRO A 17 2.31 -10.74 35.45
C PRO A 17 1.37 -11.58 34.58
N TYR A 18 0.13 -11.13 34.46
CA TYR A 18 -0.82 -11.67 33.49
C TYR A 18 -0.30 -11.27 32.12
N GLY A 19 0.19 -12.22 31.33
CA GLY A 19 0.71 -12.06 29.96
C GLY A 19 -0.39 -11.64 28.99
N GLY A 20 -0.92 -10.43 29.16
CA GLY A 20 -1.89 -9.83 28.26
C GLY A 20 -1.17 -8.86 27.32
N VAL A 21 -1.36 -9.05 26.02
CA VAL A 21 -1.01 -8.08 24.98
C VAL A 21 -1.45 -6.69 25.44
N ALA A 22 -0.56 -5.68 25.32
CA ALA A 22 -0.83 -4.30 25.74
C ALA A 22 -2.12 -3.77 25.05
N PRO A 23 -2.90 -2.88 25.70
CA PRO A 23 -4.12 -2.34 25.11
C PRO A 23 -3.90 -1.72 23.72
N GLU A 24 -2.76 -1.07 23.50
CA GLU A 24 -2.36 -0.46 22.23
C GLU A 24 -2.11 -1.53 21.15
N ALA A 25 -1.44 -2.63 21.50
CA ALA A 25 -1.20 -3.72 20.56
C ALA A 25 -2.51 -4.40 20.12
N ARG A 26 -3.47 -4.59 21.06
CA ARG A 26 -4.81 -5.08 20.70
C ARG A 26 -5.60 -4.10 19.84
N ALA A 27 -5.40 -2.78 20.02
CA ALA A 27 -6.02 -1.77 19.15
C ALA A 27 -5.44 -1.82 17.74
N ALA A 28 -4.12 -1.97 17.60
CA ALA A 28 -3.44 -2.16 16.32
C ALA A 28 -3.91 -3.43 15.61
N GLU A 29 -3.96 -4.57 16.30
CA GLU A 29 -4.45 -5.84 15.74
C GLU A 29 -5.89 -5.72 15.18
N ARG A 30 -6.78 -5.02 15.93
CA ARG A 30 -8.16 -4.79 15.49
C ARG A 30 -8.20 -3.86 14.27
N ARG A 31 -7.37 -2.81 14.26
CA ARG A 31 -7.26 -1.90 13.11
C ARG A 31 -6.81 -2.64 11.86
N ASP A 32 -5.81 -3.50 11.98
CA ASP A 32 -5.31 -4.33 10.88
C ASP A 32 -6.36 -5.35 10.41
N ALA A 33 -7.12 -5.93 11.33
CA ALA A 33 -8.24 -6.81 10.99
C ALA A 33 -9.33 -6.07 10.20
N LEU A 34 -9.64 -4.82 10.55
CA LEU A 34 -10.58 -3.97 9.80
C LEU A 34 -10.05 -3.61 8.42
N ILE A 35 -8.74 -3.31 8.25
CA ILE A 35 -8.13 -3.05 6.95
C ILE A 35 -8.20 -4.30 6.06
N ARG A 36 -7.86 -5.48 6.59
CA ARG A 36 -8.01 -6.74 5.84
C ARG A 36 -9.45 -7.02 5.43
N ALA A 37 -10.41 -6.76 6.32
CA ALA A 37 -11.83 -6.87 6.02
C ALA A 37 -12.27 -5.83 4.98
N GLY A 38 -11.78 -4.59 5.09
CA GLY A 38 -11.98 -3.53 4.12
C GLY A 38 -11.50 -3.95 2.72
N THR A 39 -10.30 -4.54 2.62
CA THR A 39 -9.78 -5.08 1.35
C THR A 39 -10.76 -6.05 0.71
N ARG A 40 -11.28 -7.03 1.49
CA ARG A 40 -12.24 -8.02 0.95
C ARG A 40 -13.57 -7.40 0.57
N VAL A 41 -14.15 -6.58 1.44
CA VAL A 41 -15.47 -5.97 1.18
C VAL A 41 -15.39 -4.99 0.02
N PHE A 42 -14.44 -4.05 0.01
CA PHE A 42 -14.28 -3.09 -1.10
C PHE A 42 -13.87 -3.81 -2.40
N GLY A 43 -13.03 -4.82 -2.31
CA GLY A 43 -12.57 -5.62 -3.45
C GLY A 43 -13.66 -6.50 -4.08
N THR A 44 -14.72 -6.84 -3.34
CA THR A 44 -15.82 -7.69 -3.86
C THR A 44 -17.05 -6.90 -4.26
N VAL A 45 -17.62 -6.11 -3.33
CA VAL A 45 -18.87 -5.38 -3.59
C VAL A 45 -18.66 -3.93 -4.02
N GLY A 46 -17.45 -3.40 -3.89
CA GLY A 46 -17.09 -2.00 -4.14
C GLY A 46 -17.39 -1.07 -2.97
N PHE A 47 -16.67 0.06 -2.90
CA PHE A 47 -16.81 1.03 -1.82
C PHE A 47 -18.25 1.55 -1.68
N ARG A 48 -18.91 1.89 -2.77
CA ARG A 48 -20.26 2.49 -2.76
C ARG A 48 -21.33 1.59 -2.13
N LYS A 49 -21.13 0.26 -2.12
CA LYS A 49 -22.05 -0.72 -1.54
C LYS A 49 -21.57 -1.26 -0.19
N ALA A 50 -20.36 -0.91 0.22
CA ALA A 50 -19.80 -1.35 1.48
C ALA A 50 -20.50 -0.67 2.67
N THR A 51 -20.75 -1.44 3.73
CA THR A 51 -21.34 -0.95 4.96
C THR A 51 -20.46 -1.28 6.16
N VAL A 52 -20.51 -0.48 7.22
CA VAL A 52 -19.82 -0.77 8.49
C VAL A 52 -20.17 -2.17 8.99
N ARG A 53 -21.45 -2.54 8.90
CA ARG A 53 -21.93 -3.87 9.31
C ARG A 53 -21.25 -5.00 8.54
N ALA A 54 -21.15 -4.91 7.20
CA ALA A 54 -20.49 -5.92 6.38
C ALA A 54 -18.99 -6.03 6.71
N ILE A 55 -18.32 -4.89 6.91
CA ILE A 55 -16.90 -4.84 7.29
C ILE A 55 -16.70 -5.48 8.67
N CYS A 56 -17.55 -5.15 9.66
CA CYS A 56 -17.46 -5.71 11.00
C CYS A 56 -17.72 -7.23 11.03
N GLN A 57 -18.68 -7.71 10.24
CA GLN A 57 -18.94 -9.15 10.08
C GLN A 57 -17.72 -9.86 9.49
N GLU A 58 -17.12 -9.31 8.45
CA GLU A 58 -15.90 -9.85 7.81
C GLU A 58 -14.69 -9.83 8.76
N ALA A 59 -14.54 -8.77 9.55
CA ALA A 59 -13.48 -8.63 10.55
C ALA A 59 -13.72 -9.47 11.82
N LYS A 60 -14.92 -10.02 12.03
CA LYS A 60 -15.40 -10.64 13.27
C LYS A 60 -15.28 -9.70 14.48
N LEU A 61 -15.60 -8.44 14.26
CA LEU A 61 -15.58 -7.37 15.25
C LEU A 61 -16.98 -6.72 15.34
N ASN A 62 -17.26 -6.00 16.42
CA ASN A 62 -18.45 -5.20 16.55
C ASN A 62 -18.21 -3.74 16.13
N ASP A 63 -19.29 -3.01 15.89
CA ASP A 63 -19.27 -1.61 15.41
C ASP A 63 -18.50 -0.67 16.36
N ARG A 64 -18.49 -0.95 17.68
CA ARG A 64 -17.73 -0.14 18.64
C ARG A 64 -16.22 -0.15 18.30
N TYR A 65 -15.69 -1.29 17.88
CA TYR A 65 -14.27 -1.37 17.50
C TYR A 65 -13.99 -0.72 16.14
N PHE A 66 -14.97 -0.70 15.25
CA PHE A 66 -14.86 0.06 14.01
C PHE A 66 -14.71 1.56 14.30
N TYR A 67 -15.67 2.13 15.05
CA TYR A 67 -15.66 3.57 15.36
C TYR A 67 -14.53 3.99 16.31
N ALA A 68 -13.93 3.06 17.04
CA ALA A 68 -12.71 3.30 17.81
C ALA A 68 -11.45 3.43 16.90
N ALA A 69 -11.48 2.92 15.66
CA ALA A 69 -10.34 2.88 14.74
C ALA A 69 -10.51 3.79 13.52
N PHE A 70 -11.75 4.02 13.07
CA PHE A 70 -12.09 4.77 11.86
C PHE A 70 -13.39 5.56 12.03
N ASP A 71 -13.38 6.84 11.65
CA ASP A 71 -14.54 7.71 11.73
C ASP A 71 -15.62 7.39 10.68
N SER A 72 -15.22 6.75 9.57
CA SER A 72 -16.11 6.45 8.45
C SER A 72 -15.59 5.27 7.60
N THR A 73 -16.47 4.71 6.74
CA THR A 73 -16.06 3.74 5.73
C THR A 73 -15.04 4.32 4.74
N GLU A 74 -15.12 5.62 4.46
CA GLU A 74 -14.15 6.32 3.62
C GLU A 74 -12.77 6.41 4.29
N ALA A 75 -12.71 6.72 5.60
CA ALA A 75 -11.45 6.70 6.34
C ALA A 75 -10.80 5.31 6.32
N LEU A 76 -11.60 4.24 6.42
CA LEU A 76 -11.11 2.87 6.24
C LEU A 76 -10.66 2.62 4.80
N LEU A 77 -11.38 3.11 3.78
CA LEU A 77 -10.97 2.96 2.37
C LEU A 77 -9.60 3.61 2.14
N ARG A 78 -9.41 4.86 2.60
CA ARG A 78 -8.10 5.55 2.48
C ARG A 78 -6.98 4.76 3.16
N ALA A 79 -7.21 4.25 4.37
CA ALA A 79 -6.23 3.45 5.09
C ALA A 79 -5.91 2.13 4.37
N THR A 80 -6.92 1.46 3.83
CA THR A 80 -6.78 0.22 3.05
C THR A 80 -6.00 0.48 1.76
N TYR A 81 -6.33 1.55 1.05
CA TYR A 81 -5.61 1.99 -0.15
C TYR A 81 -4.13 2.32 0.15
N GLN A 82 -3.87 3.10 1.20
CA GLN A 82 -2.50 3.44 1.59
C GLN A 82 -1.67 2.21 1.94
N GLN A 83 -2.26 1.24 2.65
CA GLN A 83 -1.60 -0.02 2.98
C GLN A 83 -1.21 -0.79 1.71
N HIS A 84 -2.10 -0.89 0.72
CA HIS A 84 -1.81 -1.57 -0.54
C HIS A 84 -0.81 -0.81 -1.41
N ALA A 85 -0.88 0.51 -1.44
CA ALA A 85 0.09 1.34 -2.14
C ALA A 85 1.50 1.19 -1.56
N GLU A 86 1.62 1.16 -0.22
CA GLU A 86 2.89 0.94 0.48
C GLU A 86 3.43 -0.47 0.25
N ASP A 87 2.58 -1.50 0.37
CA ASP A 87 2.97 -2.89 0.12
C ASP A 87 3.48 -3.07 -1.31
N LEU A 88 2.79 -2.50 -2.31
CA LEU A 88 3.25 -2.54 -3.69
C LEU A 88 4.59 -1.81 -3.87
N ARG A 89 4.76 -0.62 -3.30
CA ARG A 89 6.03 0.13 -3.39
C ARG A 89 7.19 -0.65 -2.78
N THR A 90 6.97 -1.26 -1.63
CA THR A 90 7.98 -2.10 -0.96
C THR A 90 8.35 -3.30 -1.82
N ARG A 91 7.37 -4.03 -2.36
CA ARG A 91 7.63 -5.19 -3.24
C ARG A 91 8.42 -4.80 -4.49
N VAL A 92 8.06 -3.68 -5.13
CA VAL A 92 8.81 -3.17 -6.30
C VAL A 92 10.22 -2.76 -5.89
N SER A 93 10.39 -2.08 -4.76
CA SER A 93 11.71 -1.69 -4.25
C SER A 93 12.59 -2.90 -3.98
N ASP A 94 12.08 -3.89 -3.26
CA ASP A 94 12.82 -5.11 -2.91
C ASP A 94 13.20 -5.92 -4.16
N ALA A 95 12.25 -6.07 -5.10
CA ALA A 95 12.50 -6.77 -6.36
C ALA A 95 13.58 -6.08 -7.20
N THR A 96 13.55 -4.75 -7.30
CA THR A 96 14.54 -3.99 -8.07
C THR A 96 15.91 -3.94 -7.40
N ALA A 97 15.95 -3.97 -6.07
CA ALA A 97 17.21 -4.04 -5.31
C ALA A 97 17.89 -5.41 -5.39
N ALA A 98 17.11 -6.48 -5.63
CA ALA A 98 17.61 -7.86 -5.67
C ALA A 98 18.25 -8.27 -7.00
N VAL A 99 18.18 -7.42 -8.03
CA VAL A 99 18.70 -7.74 -9.38
C VAL A 99 19.94 -6.90 -9.73
N SER A 100 20.59 -7.26 -10.86
CA SER A 100 21.74 -6.50 -11.37
C SER A 100 21.38 -5.03 -11.65
N ASN A 101 22.39 -4.16 -11.53
CA ASN A 101 22.23 -2.72 -11.68
C ASN A 101 22.15 -2.30 -13.18
N THR A 102 21.31 -2.97 -13.96
CA THR A 102 21.00 -2.59 -15.35
C THR A 102 19.56 -2.11 -15.44
N LEU A 103 19.30 -1.18 -16.33
CA LEU A 103 17.96 -0.64 -16.55
C LEU A 103 16.97 -1.76 -16.87
N GLU A 104 17.35 -2.68 -17.74
CA GLU A 104 16.53 -3.80 -18.18
C GLU A 104 16.14 -4.71 -17.02
N ALA A 105 17.11 -5.13 -16.20
CA ALA A 105 16.85 -6.04 -15.09
C ALA A 105 15.92 -5.39 -14.04
N ARG A 106 16.11 -4.11 -13.75
CA ARG A 106 15.26 -3.37 -12.81
C ARG A 106 13.85 -3.17 -13.33
N VAL A 107 13.70 -2.81 -14.61
CA VAL A 107 12.38 -2.67 -15.22
C VAL A 107 11.64 -4.01 -15.24
N ASP A 108 12.32 -5.09 -15.60
CA ASP A 108 11.74 -6.45 -15.59
C ASP A 108 11.29 -6.83 -14.17
N ALA A 109 12.16 -6.69 -13.18
CA ALA A 109 11.85 -7.03 -11.78
C ALA A 109 10.69 -6.18 -11.23
N GLY A 110 10.68 -4.88 -11.51
CA GLY A 110 9.61 -3.99 -11.06
C GLY A 110 8.26 -4.32 -11.69
N LEU A 111 8.22 -4.64 -12.98
CA LEU A 111 7.00 -5.03 -13.68
C LEU A 111 6.47 -6.39 -13.18
N HIS A 112 7.34 -7.36 -12.97
CA HIS A 112 6.93 -8.64 -12.38
C HIS A 112 6.35 -8.45 -10.98
N ALA A 113 6.97 -7.64 -10.12
CA ALA A 113 6.45 -7.34 -8.80
C ALA A 113 5.08 -6.64 -8.86
N PHE A 114 4.90 -5.69 -9.80
CA PHE A 114 3.64 -4.99 -10.03
C PHE A 114 2.52 -5.94 -10.47
N PHE A 115 2.73 -6.73 -11.51
CA PHE A 115 1.68 -7.64 -12.02
C PHE A 115 1.41 -8.80 -11.06
N ALA A 116 2.42 -9.33 -10.37
CA ALA A 116 2.24 -10.33 -9.32
C ALA A 116 1.37 -9.80 -8.16
N PHE A 117 1.55 -8.53 -7.75
CA PHE A 117 0.68 -7.88 -6.76
C PHE A 117 -0.78 -7.83 -7.25
N LEU A 118 -1.01 -7.47 -8.50
CA LEU A 118 -2.36 -7.37 -9.07
C LEU A 118 -3.11 -8.71 -9.19
N ARG A 119 -2.46 -9.84 -8.98
CA ARG A 119 -3.12 -11.17 -8.96
C ARG A 119 -4.07 -11.36 -7.78
N ASP A 120 -3.93 -10.57 -6.71
CA ASP A 120 -4.99 -10.46 -5.71
C ASP A 120 -6.08 -9.51 -6.24
N PRO A 121 -7.24 -10.01 -6.69
CA PRO A 121 -8.26 -9.18 -7.31
C PRO A 121 -8.88 -8.17 -6.35
N CYS A 122 -8.91 -8.48 -5.03
CA CYS A 122 -9.43 -7.55 -4.03
C CYS A 122 -8.47 -6.37 -3.79
N ALA A 123 -7.19 -6.66 -3.62
CA ALA A 123 -6.17 -5.63 -3.48
C ALA A 123 -6.04 -4.77 -4.74
N ALA A 124 -6.01 -5.41 -5.91
CA ALA A 124 -5.96 -4.74 -7.21
C ALA A 124 -7.15 -3.80 -7.41
N ARG A 125 -8.37 -4.26 -7.08
CA ARG A 125 -9.57 -3.43 -7.21
C ARG A 125 -9.53 -2.21 -6.28
N VAL A 126 -9.15 -2.38 -5.02
CA VAL A 126 -8.99 -1.25 -4.09
C VAL A 126 -7.97 -0.26 -4.62
N LEU A 127 -6.81 -0.75 -5.08
CA LEU A 127 -5.71 0.09 -5.54
C LEU A 127 -6.06 0.87 -6.83
N LEU A 128 -6.76 0.25 -7.77
CA LEU A 128 -6.91 0.77 -9.13
C LEU A 128 -8.29 1.39 -9.42
N LEU A 129 -9.35 1.00 -8.68
CA LEU A 129 -10.71 1.33 -9.09
C LEU A 129 -11.57 2.03 -8.02
N GLU A 130 -11.33 1.82 -6.72
CA GLU A 130 -12.30 2.21 -5.70
C GLU A 130 -12.07 3.59 -5.07
N VAL A 131 -10.89 4.20 -5.28
CA VAL A 131 -10.50 5.43 -4.57
C VAL A 131 -10.78 6.71 -5.33
N MET A 132 -10.79 6.67 -6.67
CA MET A 132 -10.93 7.87 -7.48
C MET A 132 -12.39 8.36 -7.51
N GLY A 133 -12.60 9.66 -7.32
CA GLY A 133 -13.92 10.29 -7.37
C GLY A 133 -14.79 10.02 -6.13
N VAL A 134 -14.18 9.65 -5.00
CA VAL A 134 -14.88 9.43 -3.72
C VAL A 134 -15.07 10.74 -2.97
N SER A 135 -14.00 11.49 -2.76
CA SER A 135 -13.99 12.82 -2.16
C SER A 135 -12.70 13.57 -2.49
N PRO A 136 -12.65 14.90 -2.32
CA PRO A 136 -11.42 15.67 -2.52
C PRO A 136 -10.24 15.18 -1.66
N GLU A 137 -10.48 14.73 -0.44
CA GLU A 137 -9.45 14.22 0.47
C GLU A 137 -8.89 12.87 -0.01
N THR A 138 -9.78 11.97 -0.45
CA THR A 138 -9.39 10.66 -1.00
C THR A 138 -8.68 10.83 -2.33
N ASP A 139 -9.14 11.74 -3.20
CA ASP A 139 -8.49 12.07 -4.47
C ASP A 139 -7.09 12.66 -4.24
N ALA A 140 -6.91 13.55 -3.26
CA ALA A 140 -5.61 14.09 -2.89
C ALA A 140 -4.65 12.99 -2.40
N THR A 141 -5.15 12.00 -1.67
CA THR A 141 -4.37 10.84 -1.23
C THR A 141 -3.95 9.98 -2.41
N TYR A 142 -4.86 9.72 -3.36
CA TYR A 142 -4.57 9.00 -4.60
C TYR A 142 -3.50 9.72 -5.43
N GLN A 143 -3.65 11.02 -5.66
CA GLN A 143 -2.69 11.83 -6.43
C GLN A 143 -1.29 11.83 -5.82
N ARG A 144 -1.17 11.94 -4.49
CA ARG A 144 0.14 11.84 -3.82
C ARG A 144 0.82 10.51 -4.11
N ASN A 145 0.08 9.40 -3.99
CA ASN A 145 0.64 8.07 -4.25
C ASN A 145 1.06 7.90 -5.71
N LEU A 146 0.31 8.43 -6.69
CA LEU A 146 0.74 8.41 -8.09
C LEU A 146 2.07 9.13 -8.30
N LEU A 147 2.24 10.30 -7.69
CA LEU A 147 3.50 11.06 -7.76
C LEU A 147 4.65 10.31 -7.07
N GLU A 148 4.39 9.63 -5.97
CA GLU A 148 5.40 8.81 -5.28
C GLU A 148 5.83 7.59 -6.11
N PHE A 149 4.88 6.89 -6.74
CA PHE A 149 5.20 5.82 -7.68
C PHE A 149 6.00 6.32 -8.88
N GLY A 150 5.63 7.47 -9.45
CA GLY A 150 6.39 8.10 -10.53
C GLY A 150 7.83 8.40 -10.13
N ARG A 151 8.04 8.98 -8.94
CA ARG A 151 9.39 9.22 -8.41
C ARG A 151 10.16 7.91 -8.21
N GLN A 152 9.51 6.86 -7.73
CA GLN A 152 10.14 5.55 -7.56
C GLN A 152 10.59 4.94 -8.90
N ILE A 153 9.77 5.04 -9.96
CA ILE A 153 10.16 4.59 -11.30
C ILE A 153 11.41 5.33 -11.77
N MET A 154 11.43 6.66 -11.63
CA MET A 154 12.58 7.47 -12.04
C MET A 154 13.84 7.16 -11.24
N ALA A 155 13.73 7.01 -9.92
CA ALA A 155 14.85 6.65 -9.05
C ALA A 155 15.40 5.24 -9.38
N ASN A 156 14.53 4.28 -9.65
CA ASN A 156 14.95 2.92 -10.03
C ASN A 156 15.61 2.86 -11.40
N ALA A 157 15.31 3.80 -12.29
CA ALA A 157 15.96 3.92 -13.59
C ALA A 157 17.38 4.52 -13.49
N GLN A 158 17.78 5.06 -12.36
CA GLN A 158 19.07 5.76 -12.14
C GLN A 158 19.35 6.85 -13.19
N LEU A 159 18.31 7.61 -13.50
CA LEU A 159 18.43 8.70 -14.46
C LEU A 159 19.35 9.81 -13.92
N PRO A 160 20.17 10.44 -14.80
CA PRO A 160 20.92 11.62 -14.44
C PRO A 160 20.01 12.70 -13.84
N GLY A 161 20.40 13.33 -12.74
CA GLY A 161 19.59 14.36 -12.08
C GLY A 161 18.46 13.84 -11.20
N ALA A 162 18.24 12.52 -11.06
CA ALA A 162 17.25 11.99 -10.12
C ALA A 162 17.55 12.40 -8.66
N HIS A 163 18.79 12.76 -8.37
CA HIS A 163 19.28 13.24 -7.07
C HIS A 163 19.92 14.65 -7.18
N ASN A 164 19.86 15.31 -8.34
CA ASN A 164 20.48 16.63 -8.51
C ASN A 164 19.39 17.69 -8.31
N ASP A 165 19.44 18.37 -7.17
CA ASP A 165 18.45 19.38 -6.78
C ASP A 165 18.54 20.71 -7.57
N ASP A 166 19.51 20.85 -8.48
CA ASP A 166 19.81 22.14 -9.12
C ASP A 166 19.08 22.37 -10.46
N ASP A 167 18.56 21.31 -11.13
CA ASP A 167 17.86 21.45 -12.42
C ASP A 167 16.34 21.29 -12.25
N ALA A 168 15.64 22.42 -12.17
CA ALA A 168 14.18 22.45 -11.98
C ALA A 168 13.40 21.94 -13.20
N GLU A 169 13.93 22.14 -14.41
CA GLU A 169 13.30 21.71 -15.66
C GLU A 169 13.40 20.19 -15.81
N LEU A 170 14.58 19.62 -15.60
CA LEU A 170 14.77 18.17 -15.61
C LEU A 170 13.90 17.47 -14.56
N ARG A 171 13.75 18.04 -13.34
CA ARG A 171 12.84 17.50 -12.32
C ARG A 171 11.37 17.57 -12.76
N ALA A 172 10.96 18.63 -13.45
CA ALA A 172 9.61 18.75 -13.98
C ALA A 172 9.34 17.69 -15.06
N ASP A 173 10.27 17.46 -15.97
CA ASP A 173 10.16 16.43 -17.01
C ASP A 173 10.10 15.03 -16.41
N GLN A 174 11.00 14.70 -15.49
CA GLN A 174 10.99 13.40 -14.77
C GLN A 174 9.67 13.18 -14.05
N ARG A 175 9.11 14.20 -13.40
CA ARG A 175 7.80 14.11 -12.73
C ARG A 175 6.68 13.83 -13.72
N ILE A 176 6.64 14.51 -14.87
CA ILE A 176 5.61 14.33 -15.89
C ILE A 176 5.71 12.94 -16.51
N ILE A 177 6.90 12.49 -16.88
CA ILE A 177 7.14 11.18 -17.49
C ILE A 177 6.86 10.05 -16.47
N GLY A 178 7.32 10.21 -15.23
CA GLY A 178 7.00 9.26 -14.17
C GLY A 178 5.50 9.10 -13.98
N LEU A 179 4.76 10.20 -13.95
CA LEU A 179 3.29 10.18 -13.84
C LEU A 179 2.64 9.52 -15.08
N ALA A 180 3.15 9.79 -16.28
CA ALA A 180 2.66 9.16 -17.51
C ALA A 180 2.86 7.63 -17.50
N LEU A 181 4.04 7.16 -17.06
CA LEU A 181 4.33 5.74 -16.91
C LEU A 181 3.44 5.07 -15.85
N VAL A 182 3.24 5.71 -14.70
CA VAL A 182 2.31 5.20 -13.68
C VAL A 182 0.89 5.14 -14.24
N GLY A 183 0.42 6.19 -14.94
CA GLY A 183 -0.89 6.21 -15.58
C GLY A 183 -1.05 5.08 -16.61
N ALA A 184 -0.05 4.85 -17.45
CA ALA A 184 -0.07 3.73 -18.40
C ALA A 184 -0.17 2.37 -17.70
N LEU A 185 0.67 2.12 -16.68
CA LEU A 185 0.69 0.86 -15.94
C LEU A 185 -0.60 0.62 -15.16
N THR A 186 -1.12 1.64 -14.46
CA THR A 186 -2.37 1.52 -13.70
C THR A 186 -3.58 1.30 -14.61
N ASN A 187 -3.64 1.98 -15.77
CA ASN A 187 -4.72 1.77 -16.74
C ASN A 187 -4.69 0.36 -17.35
N VAL A 188 -3.51 -0.13 -17.72
CA VAL A 188 -3.32 -1.51 -18.22
C VAL A 188 -3.67 -2.53 -17.14
N GLY A 189 -3.23 -2.32 -15.89
CA GLY A 189 -3.56 -3.17 -14.75
C GLY A 189 -5.07 -3.20 -14.46
N ALA A 190 -5.74 -2.06 -14.49
CA ALA A 190 -7.19 -1.97 -14.33
C ALA A 190 -7.94 -2.72 -15.46
N ALA A 191 -7.53 -2.54 -16.71
CA ALA A 191 -8.09 -3.27 -17.84
C ALA A 191 -7.89 -4.79 -17.71
N TRP A 192 -6.71 -5.23 -17.25
CA TRP A 192 -6.42 -6.64 -17.01
C TRP A 192 -7.31 -7.26 -15.93
N LEU A 193 -7.50 -6.56 -14.80
CA LEU A 193 -8.45 -6.94 -13.76
C LEU A 193 -9.89 -7.02 -14.30
N LEU A 194 -10.35 -5.98 -15.01
CA LEU A 194 -11.73 -5.89 -15.50
C LEU A 194 -12.06 -6.92 -16.58
N THR A 195 -11.06 -7.40 -17.31
CA THR A 195 -11.20 -8.48 -18.30
C THR A 195 -11.02 -9.88 -17.70
N GLY A 196 -10.93 -9.98 -16.37
CA GLY A 196 -10.79 -11.25 -15.65
C GLY A 196 -9.45 -11.93 -15.89
N TYR A 197 -8.36 -11.15 -16.00
CA TYR A 197 -7.00 -11.64 -16.22
C TYR A 197 -6.84 -12.49 -17.49
N ARG A 198 -7.53 -12.06 -18.56
CA ARG A 198 -7.61 -12.81 -19.82
C ARG A 198 -6.26 -13.10 -20.47
N ASP A 199 -5.33 -12.13 -20.39
CA ASP A 199 -3.99 -12.27 -20.92
C ASP A 199 -3.04 -12.85 -19.86
N PRO A 200 -2.07 -13.70 -20.22
CA PRO A 200 -1.05 -14.19 -19.29
C PRO A 200 -0.19 -13.03 -18.73
N GLU A 201 0.26 -13.16 -17.48
CA GLU A 201 1.10 -12.17 -16.81
C GLU A 201 2.36 -11.84 -17.63
N GLU A 202 3.02 -12.87 -18.18
CA GLU A 202 4.23 -12.70 -18.99
C GLU A 202 4.00 -11.84 -20.24
N LYS A 203 2.77 -11.88 -20.79
CA LYS A 203 2.38 -11.01 -21.92
C LYS A 203 2.21 -9.59 -21.46
N MET A 204 1.61 -9.38 -20.27
CA MET A 204 1.46 -8.05 -19.66
C MET A 204 2.83 -7.42 -19.39
N VAL A 205 3.72 -8.14 -18.72
CA VAL A 205 5.10 -7.72 -18.44
C VAL A 205 5.83 -7.38 -19.73
N ARG A 206 5.86 -8.28 -20.72
CA ARG A 206 6.58 -8.09 -21.97
C ARG A 206 6.15 -6.83 -22.74
N ASN A 207 4.84 -6.56 -22.80
CA ASN A 207 4.33 -5.38 -23.52
C ASN A 207 4.56 -4.08 -22.74
N CYS A 208 4.32 -4.08 -21.43
CA CYS A 208 4.59 -2.93 -20.58
C CYS A 208 6.08 -2.61 -20.52
N ARG A 209 6.94 -3.63 -20.57
CA ARG A 209 8.40 -3.45 -20.69
C ARG A 209 8.80 -2.61 -21.87
N GLN A 210 8.20 -2.84 -23.03
CA GLN A 210 8.51 -2.05 -24.24
C GLN A 210 8.18 -0.56 -24.04
N VAL A 211 7.05 -0.26 -23.42
CA VAL A 211 6.65 1.13 -23.13
C VAL A 211 7.61 1.78 -22.12
N VAL A 212 7.88 1.11 -21.01
CA VAL A 212 8.73 1.64 -19.94
C VAL A 212 10.17 1.82 -20.44
N LEU A 213 10.78 0.78 -21.02
CA LEU A 213 12.16 0.85 -21.51
C LEU A 213 12.30 1.85 -22.68
N GLY A 214 11.36 1.87 -23.62
CA GLY A 214 11.40 2.83 -24.73
C GLY A 214 11.42 4.27 -24.23
N THR A 215 10.55 4.59 -23.27
CA THR A 215 10.49 5.92 -22.66
C THR A 215 11.79 6.26 -21.90
N LEU A 216 12.25 5.35 -21.02
CA LEU A 216 13.43 5.61 -20.21
C LEU A 216 14.73 5.70 -21.05
N ARG A 217 14.87 4.86 -22.07
CA ARG A 217 16.03 4.95 -23.01
C ARG A 217 16.04 6.26 -23.76
N THR A 218 14.90 6.72 -24.28
CA THR A 218 14.80 8.02 -24.93
C THR A 218 15.26 9.15 -24.02
N MET A 219 14.90 9.11 -22.72
CA MET A 219 15.37 10.09 -21.73
C MET A 219 16.88 10.01 -21.47
N LEU A 220 17.47 8.81 -21.53
CA LEU A 220 18.90 8.58 -21.32
C LEU A 220 19.75 8.86 -22.58
N GLY A 221 19.13 9.07 -23.74
CA GLY A 221 19.83 9.24 -25.01
C GLY A 221 20.47 7.94 -25.53
N THR A 222 19.92 6.78 -25.16
CA THR A 222 20.44 5.43 -25.50
C THR A 222 19.44 4.59 -26.30
#